data_ed376c29eed5d161e3e444c5b64d9b59
#
_entry.id   ed376c29eed5d161e3e444c5b64d9b59
#
_cell.length_a   1.000
_cell.length_b   1.000
_cell.length_c   1.000
_cell.angle_alpha   90.00
_cell.angle_beta   90.00
_cell.angle_gamma   90.00
#
_symmetry.space_group_name_H-M   'P 1'
#
loop_
_entity.id
_entity.type
_entity.pdbx_description
1 polymer ?
#
loop_
_entity_poly.entity_id
_entity_poly.type
_entity_poly.pdbx_seq_one_letter_code
_entity_poly.pdbx_strand_id
1 'polypeptide(L)'
;MLEGLHLFNLECERLQGYPDRYTDIGDWVDSQGKKHKGDADSPRYKALGNSIALPFWEWMLQRMMTYLPEDERTMASLFDGIGGFPLIWNRNGGQTLWASEIEEFPIAVTKERIGE
;
A
#
# COMPACT_ATOMS: atom_id res chain seq x y z
N MET A 1 -12.16 21.47 14.96
CA MET A 1 -10.86 20.90 14.59
C MET A 1 -9.95 20.87 15.83
N LEU A 2 -9.19 19.83 15.97
CA LEU A 2 -8.25 19.72 17.08
C LEU A 2 -6.92 20.34 16.66
N GLU A 3 -6.80 21.64 16.91
CA GLU A 3 -5.58 22.36 16.60
C GLU A 3 -4.42 21.78 17.39
N GLY A 4 -3.29 21.60 16.74
CA GLY A 4 -2.11 21.01 17.35
C GLY A 4 -2.09 19.50 17.32
N LEU A 5 -3.22 18.85 16.96
CA LEU A 5 -3.21 17.40 16.77
C LEU A 5 -2.63 17.10 15.40
N HIS A 6 -1.45 16.50 15.41
CA HIS A 6 -0.73 16.15 14.20
C HIS A 6 -0.21 14.73 14.30
N LEU A 7 -0.65 13.87 13.39
CA LEU A 7 -0.18 12.50 13.34
C LEU A 7 0.98 12.41 12.35
N PHE A 8 2.08 11.85 12.80
CA PHE A 8 3.21 11.58 11.92
C PHE A 8 2.88 10.43 10.96
N ASN A 9 3.60 10.35 9.86
CA ASN A 9 3.38 9.28 8.88
C ASN A 9 3.47 7.89 9.51
N LEU A 10 4.40 7.68 10.44
CA LEU A 10 4.52 6.40 11.14
C LEU A 10 3.23 6.04 11.88
N GLU A 11 2.62 7.03 12.55
CA GLU A 11 1.37 6.81 13.25
C GLU A 11 0.23 6.52 12.29
N CYS A 12 0.20 7.21 11.15
CA CYS A 12 -0.80 6.95 10.11
C CYS A 12 -0.64 5.56 9.52
N GLU A 13 0.60 5.11 9.29
CA GLU A 13 0.87 3.76 8.83
C GLU A 13 0.33 2.72 9.81
N ARG A 14 0.60 2.91 11.10
CA ARG A 14 0.12 2.01 12.15
C ARG A 14 -1.40 1.99 12.25
N LEU A 15 -2.04 3.14 12.17
CA LEU A 15 -3.51 3.23 12.21
C LEU A 15 -4.16 2.50 11.05
N GLN A 16 -3.54 2.54 9.87
CA GLN A 16 -4.04 1.85 8.69
C GLN A 16 -3.61 0.38 8.65
N GLY A 17 -2.71 -0.05 9.54
CA GLY A 17 -2.27 -1.44 9.58
C GLY A 17 -1.10 -1.77 8.66
N TYR A 18 -0.43 -0.77 8.13
CA TYR A 18 0.78 -0.99 7.34
C TYR A 18 1.98 -1.26 8.24
N PRO A 19 2.99 -1.99 7.74
CA PRO A 19 4.25 -2.10 8.46
C PRO A 19 4.87 -0.71 8.68
N ASP A 20 5.62 -0.58 9.77
CA ASP A 20 6.31 0.68 10.05
C ASP A 20 7.22 1.06 8.89
N ARG A 21 7.21 2.35 8.54
CA ARG A 21 8.01 2.93 7.47
C ARG A 21 7.68 2.39 6.07
N TYR A 22 6.49 1.83 5.91
CA TYR A 22 6.07 1.29 4.61
C TYR A 22 6.16 2.33 3.49
N THR A 23 5.79 3.58 3.79
CA THR A 23 5.83 4.68 2.81
C THR A 23 7.16 5.43 2.80
N ASP A 24 8.10 5.07 3.67
CA ASP A 24 9.42 5.71 3.75
C ASP A 24 10.40 4.95 2.85
N ILE A 25 10.36 5.24 1.56
CA ILE A 25 11.15 4.50 0.57
C ILE A 25 12.46 5.20 0.21
N GLY A 26 12.74 6.35 0.83
CA GLY A 26 13.92 7.12 0.46
C GLY A 26 13.75 7.84 -0.88
N ASP A 27 14.85 8.29 -1.45
CA ASP A 27 14.82 8.97 -2.74
C ASP A 27 14.40 7.99 -3.84
N TRP A 28 13.61 8.49 -4.78
CA TRP A 28 13.05 7.65 -5.84
C TRP A 28 13.02 8.40 -7.16
N VAL A 29 12.85 7.66 -8.24
CA VAL A 29 12.84 8.20 -9.61
C VAL A 29 11.49 7.85 -10.24
N ASP A 30 10.86 8.84 -10.87
CA ASP A 30 9.58 8.61 -11.53
C ASP A 30 9.77 8.00 -12.93
N SER A 31 8.66 7.75 -13.62
CA SER A 31 8.67 7.13 -14.95
C SER A 31 9.35 7.96 -16.01
N GLN A 32 9.51 9.26 -15.77
CA GLN A 32 10.16 10.18 -16.69
C GLN A 32 11.64 10.41 -16.35
N GLY A 33 12.17 9.71 -15.35
CA GLY A 33 13.55 9.84 -14.93
C GLY A 33 13.80 10.99 -13.97
N LYS A 34 12.78 11.69 -13.51
CA LYS A 34 12.93 12.77 -12.55
C LYS A 34 13.16 12.21 -11.15
N LYS A 35 14.16 12.77 -10.47
CA LYS A 35 14.47 12.35 -9.10
C LYS A 35 13.63 13.10 -8.08
N HIS A 36 13.17 12.38 -7.07
CA HIS A 36 12.37 12.92 -5.98
C HIS A 36 13.04 12.58 -4.65
N LYS A 37 12.97 13.54 -3.72
CA LYS A 37 13.47 13.33 -2.36
C LYS A 37 12.50 12.49 -1.56
N GLY A 38 13.02 11.55 -0.81
CA GLY A 38 12.22 10.66 0.02
C GLY A 38 11.83 11.24 1.37
N ASP A 39 12.27 12.46 1.68
CA ASP A 39 11.99 13.10 2.96
C ASP A 39 10.70 13.93 2.96
N ALA A 40 10.01 14.02 1.84
CA ALA A 40 8.77 14.78 1.74
C ALA A 40 7.61 14.02 2.39
N ASP A 41 6.93 14.64 3.34
CA ASP A 41 5.81 14.02 4.05
C ASP A 41 4.50 14.02 3.27
N SER A 42 4.26 15.06 2.48
CA SER A 42 2.97 15.23 1.79
C SER A 42 2.57 14.05 0.91
N PRO A 43 3.45 13.50 0.07
CA PRO A 43 3.07 12.33 -0.73
C PRO A 43 2.72 11.11 0.13
N ARG A 44 3.40 10.97 1.27
CA ARG A 44 3.15 9.87 2.20
C ARG A 44 1.76 10.00 2.84
N TYR A 45 1.41 11.20 3.33
CA TYR A 45 0.09 11.46 3.90
C TYR A 45 -1.01 11.23 2.87
N LYS A 46 -0.81 11.72 1.66
CA LYS A 46 -1.79 11.55 0.58
C LYS A 46 -2.00 10.08 0.25
N ALA A 47 -0.91 9.33 0.12
CA ALA A 47 -0.99 7.90 -0.20
C ALA A 47 -1.70 7.10 0.91
N LEU A 48 -1.37 7.40 2.16
CA LEU A 48 -2.03 6.74 3.29
C LEU A 48 -3.50 7.13 3.41
N GLY A 49 -3.82 8.40 3.15
CA GLY A 49 -5.20 8.88 3.19
C GLY A 49 -6.07 8.29 2.10
N ASN A 50 -5.49 7.97 0.95
CA ASN A 50 -6.21 7.33 -0.17
C ASN A 50 -6.27 5.80 -0.03
N SER A 51 -5.64 5.25 0.99
CA SER A 51 -5.61 3.81 1.22
C SER A 51 -6.78 3.37 2.10
N ILE A 52 -6.79 2.10 2.45
CA ILE A 52 -7.82 1.50 3.29
C ILE A 52 -7.19 0.97 4.57
N ALA A 53 -8.04 0.72 5.56
CA ALA A 53 -7.63 0.06 6.80
C ALA A 53 -7.35 -1.42 6.49
N LEU A 54 -6.08 -1.81 6.54
CA LEU A 54 -5.67 -3.17 6.15
C LEU A 54 -6.27 -4.27 7.05
N PRO A 55 -6.42 -4.08 8.37
CA PRO A 55 -7.05 -5.12 9.18
C PRO A 55 -8.47 -5.45 8.73
N PHE A 56 -9.23 -4.46 8.26
CA PHE A 56 -10.56 -4.70 7.73
C PHE A 56 -10.52 -5.50 6.43
N TRP A 57 -9.60 -5.13 5.54
CA TRP A 57 -9.39 -5.88 4.29
C TRP A 57 -8.96 -7.31 4.59
N GLU A 58 -8.04 -7.49 5.53
CA GLU A 58 -7.58 -8.84 5.91
C GLU A 58 -8.73 -9.70 6.42
N TRP A 59 -9.60 -9.12 7.25
CA TRP A 59 -10.77 -9.82 7.75
C TRP A 59 -11.67 -10.28 6.60
N MET A 60 -11.89 -9.40 5.61
CA MET A 60 -12.71 -9.74 4.45
C MET A 60 -12.08 -10.83 3.59
N LEU A 61 -10.81 -10.67 3.24
CA LEU A 61 -10.16 -11.62 2.34
C LEU A 61 -10.00 -13.00 2.96
N GLN A 62 -9.81 -13.10 4.26
CA GLN A 62 -9.75 -14.39 4.91
C GLN A 62 -11.06 -15.15 4.76
N ARG A 63 -12.17 -14.46 4.82
CA ARG A 63 -13.48 -15.07 4.54
C ARG A 63 -13.60 -15.49 3.08
N MET A 64 -13.16 -14.64 2.16
CA MET A 64 -13.20 -14.95 0.73
C MET A 64 -12.34 -16.18 0.42
N MET A 65 -11.17 -16.28 1.04
CA MET A 65 -10.25 -17.39 0.80
C MET A 65 -10.81 -18.74 1.24
N THR A 66 -11.72 -18.78 2.22
CA THR A 66 -12.35 -20.03 2.63
C THR A 66 -13.21 -20.66 1.52
N TYR A 67 -13.63 -19.86 0.55
CA TYR A 67 -14.44 -20.32 -0.58
C TYR A 67 -13.62 -20.57 -1.84
N LEU A 68 -12.31 -20.36 -1.81
CA LEU A 68 -11.45 -20.50 -2.96
C LEU A 68 -10.48 -21.67 -2.76
N PRO A 69 -10.37 -22.60 -3.73
CA PRO A 69 -9.30 -23.60 -3.69
C PRO A 69 -7.93 -22.92 -3.63
N GLU A 70 -6.96 -23.57 -3.00
CA GLU A 70 -5.63 -22.98 -2.79
C GLU A 70 -4.95 -22.58 -4.10
N ASP A 71 -5.14 -23.35 -5.16
CA ASP A 71 -4.54 -23.10 -6.47
C ASP A 71 -5.27 -22.01 -7.26
N GLU A 72 -6.40 -21.51 -6.75
CA GLU A 72 -7.19 -20.47 -7.42
C GLU A 72 -7.22 -19.15 -6.65
N ARG A 73 -6.35 -18.99 -5.65
CA ARG A 73 -6.30 -17.78 -4.84
C ARG A 73 -5.47 -16.69 -5.53
N THR A 74 -5.99 -16.21 -6.65
CA THR A 74 -5.34 -15.18 -7.45
C THR A 74 -6.15 -13.89 -7.40
N MET A 75 -5.47 -12.76 -7.60
CA MET A 75 -6.08 -11.44 -7.53
C MET A 75 -5.40 -10.49 -8.50
N ALA A 76 -6.17 -9.54 -8.99
CA ALA A 76 -5.66 -8.35 -9.68
C ALA A 76 -6.19 -7.13 -8.95
N SER A 77 -5.42 -6.07 -8.91
CA SER A 77 -5.78 -4.85 -8.18
C SER A 77 -5.84 -3.66 -9.12
N LEU A 78 -6.99 -2.99 -9.13
CA LEU A 78 -7.20 -1.74 -9.86
C LEU A 78 -7.11 -0.57 -8.89
N PHE A 79 -6.52 0.54 -9.33
CA PHE A 79 -6.33 1.73 -8.50
C PHE A 79 -5.61 1.35 -7.21
N ASP A 80 -4.50 0.64 -7.37
CA ASP A 80 -3.87 -0.10 -6.28
C ASP A 80 -3.32 0.78 -5.15
N GLY A 81 -3.02 2.05 -5.44
CA GLY A 81 -2.40 2.92 -4.46
C GLY A 81 -1.03 2.38 -4.06
N ILE A 82 -0.77 2.33 -2.77
CA ILE A 82 0.51 1.86 -2.23
C ILE A 82 0.55 0.35 -1.99
N GLY A 83 -0.35 -0.39 -2.62
CA GLY A 83 -0.29 -1.84 -2.65
C GLY A 83 -0.86 -2.55 -1.43
N GLY A 84 -1.79 -1.91 -0.73
CA GLY A 84 -2.40 -2.51 0.45
C GLY A 84 -3.15 -3.80 0.15
N PHE A 85 -3.88 -3.85 -0.96
CA PHE A 85 -4.59 -5.06 -1.35
C PHE A 85 -3.64 -6.23 -1.64
N PRO A 86 -2.64 -6.07 -2.51
CA PRO A 86 -1.68 -7.15 -2.75
C PRO A 86 -0.88 -7.53 -1.51
N LEU A 87 -0.47 -6.54 -0.71
CA LEU A 87 0.33 -6.79 0.48
C LEU A 87 -0.34 -7.83 1.39
N ILE A 88 -1.60 -7.62 1.71
CA ILE A 88 -2.33 -8.47 2.63
C ILE A 88 -2.75 -9.78 1.94
N TRP A 89 -3.16 -9.70 0.67
CA TRP A 89 -3.52 -10.90 -0.10
C TRP A 89 -2.35 -11.88 -0.17
N ASN A 90 -1.15 -11.38 -0.52
CA ASN A 90 0.04 -12.22 -0.60
C ASN A 90 0.45 -12.76 0.78
N ARG A 91 0.30 -11.95 1.82
CA ARG A 91 0.62 -12.38 3.19
C ARG A 91 -0.23 -13.55 3.63
N ASN A 92 -1.46 -13.64 3.14
CA ASN A 92 -2.39 -14.71 3.49
C ASN A 92 -2.38 -15.88 2.52
N GLY A 93 -1.36 -15.98 1.68
CA GLY A 93 -1.17 -17.13 0.80
C GLY A 93 -1.77 -16.96 -0.60
N GLY A 94 -2.29 -15.78 -0.91
CA GLY A 94 -2.77 -15.49 -2.25
C GLY A 94 -1.64 -15.08 -3.19
N GLN A 95 -1.96 -15.02 -4.48
CA GLN A 95 -1.05 -14.55 -5.51
C GLN A 95 -1.68 -13.36 -6.23
N THR A 96 -0.95 -12.25 -6.29
CA THR A 96 -1.36 -11.10 -7.08
C THR A 96 -0.76 -11.22 -8.48
N LEU A 97 -1.62 -11.24 -9.48
CA LEU A 97 -1.20 -11.41 -10.88
C LEU A 97 -0.70 -10.10 -11.47
N TRP A 98 -1.41 -9.02 -11.18
CA TRP A 98 -1.00 -7.68 -11.60
C TRP A 98 -1.74 -6.63 -10.77
N ALA A 99 -1.21 -5.41 -10.80
CA ALA A 99 -1.82 -4.26 -10.16
C ALA A 99 -1.70 -3.04 -11.08
N SER A 100 -2.66 -2.14 -10.99
CA SER A 100 -2.70 -0.94 -11.82
C SER A 100 -2.81 0.30 -10.95
N GLU A 101 -1.90 1.24 -11.17
CA GLU A 101 -1.86 2.53 -10.49
C GLU A 101 -1.19 3.55 -11.40
N ILE A 102 -1.71 4.78 -11.43
CA ILE A 102 -1.16 5.83 -12.30
C ILE A 102 -0.35 6.88 -11.53
N GLU A 103 -0.52 6.98 -10.22
CA GLU A 103 0.21 7.95 -9.40
C GLU A 103 1.65 7.49 -9.19
N GLU A 104 2.60 8.40 -9.43
CA GLU A 104 4.02 8.05 -9.45
C GLU A 104 4.55 7.61 -8.08
N PHE A 105 4.19 8.32 -7.01
CA PHE A 105 4.70 7.94 -5.68
C PHE A 105 4.17 6.60 -5.22
N PRO A 106 2.85 6.31 -5.31
CA PRO A 106 2.37 4.96 -4.98
C PRO A 106 3.03 3.86 -5.79
N ILE A 107 3.28 4.07 -7.08
CA ILE A 107 4.01 3.10 -7.89
C ILE A 107 5.40 2.86 -7.32
N ALA A 108 6.11 3.91 -6.94
CA ALA A 108 7.44 3.79 -6.36
C ALA A 108 7.40 2.99 -5.05
N VAL A 109 6.40 3.21 -4.21
CA VAL A 109 6.23 2.46 -2.96
C VAL A 109 6.02 0.97 -3.25
N THR A 110 5.15 0.63 -4.17
CA THR A 110 4.87 -0.77 -4.48
C THR A 110 6.08 -1.48 -5.06
N LYS A 111 6.85 -0.81 -5.91
CA LYS A 111 8.09 -1.38 -6.45
C LYS A 111 9.08 -1.71 -5.34
N GLU A 112 9.22 -0.81 -4.37
CA GLU A 112 10.15 -1.01 -3.26
C GLU A 112 9.65 -2.09 -2.31
N ARG A 113 8.36 -2.13 -2.00
CA ARG A 113 7.82 -2.99 -0.94
C ARG A 113 7.33 -4.34 -1.44
N ILE A 114 6.83 -4.42 -2.65
CA ILE A 114 6.25 -5.65 -3.19
C ILE A 114 7.10 -6.24 -4.31
N GLY A 115 7.96 -5.43 -4.92
CA GLY A 115 8.92 -5.90 -5.91
C GLY A 115 8.39 -5.97 -7.33
N GLU A 116 7.37 -5.23 -7.62
CA GLU A 116 6.76 -5.19 -8.95
C GLU A 116 7.58 -4.34 -9.93
#